data_1c101307815865408d7561f4662de2e1
#
_entry.id   1c101307815865408d7561f4662de2e1
#
_cell.length_a   1.000
_cell.length_b   1.000
_cell.length_c   1.000
_cell.angle_alpha   90.00
_cell.angle_beta   90.00
_cell.angle_gamma   90.00
#
_symmetry.space_group_name_H-M   'P 1'
#
loop_
_entity.id
_entity.type
_entity.pdbx_description
1 polymer ?
#
loop_
_entity_poly.entity_id
_entity_poly.type
_entity_poly.pdbx_seq_one_letter_code
_entity_poly.pdbx_strand_id
1 'polypeptide(L)'
;FAWRLSLTAAQDWLGSRYKALSYTTFSDTGTTEVAADPSPFGDVVLARKDTPTSYHLACCHDDALQGITHVIRGEDIREMTAIHALLQALMDWPQPLYRFHPLIMGPDDKKLSKRSGDRGLREWREHGKTPQDIRAMTGFSA
;
A
#
# COMPACT_ATOMS: atom_id res chain seq x y z
N PHE A 1 13.38 -21.15 -4.31
CA PHE A 1 14.05 -20.12 -3.48
C PHE A 1 13.31 -18.80 -3.56
N ALA A 2 13.50 -17.91 -2.57
CA ALA A 2 13.02 -16.55 -2.58
C ALA A 2 14.19 -15.60 -2.29
N TRP A 3 14.22 -14.48 -2.98
CA TRP A 3 15.10 -13.39 -2.65
C TRP A 3 14.44 -12.53 -1.56
N ARG A 4 15.19 -12.28 -0.49
CA ARG A 4 14.74 -11.43 0.62
C ARG A 4 15.70 -10.28 0.83
N LEU A 5 15.15 -9.12 1.13
CA LEU A 5 15.90 -8.01 1.67
C LEU A 5 16.19 -8.31 3.16
N SER A 6 17.45 -8.43 3.51
CA SER A 6 17.85 -8.52 4.92
C SER A 6 17.62 -7.17 5.60
N LEU A 7 16.77 -7.15 6.60
CA LEU A 7 16.47 -5.92 7.32
C LEU A 7 17.69 -5.41 8.10
N THR A 8 18.48 -6.32 8.68
CA THR A 8 19.72 -5.96 9.38
C THR A 8 20.71 -5.31 8.42
N ALA A 9 20.95 -5.92 7.24
CA ALA A 9 21.86 -5.34 6.25
C ALA A 9 21.36 -3.97 5.74
N ALA A 10 20.05 -3.82 5.56
CA ALA A 10 19.45 -2.54 5.16
C ALA A 10 19.64 -1.45 6.24
N GLN A 11 19.50 -1.83 7.50
CA GLN A 11 19.75 -0.94 8.65
C GLN A 11 21.22 -0.49 8.71
N ASP A 12 22.15 -1.43 8.54
CA ASP A 12 23.59 -1.14 8.53
C ASP A 12 23.96 -0.23 7.34
N TRP A 13 23.39 -0.50 6.17
CA TRP A 13 23.63 0.31 4.97
C TRP A 13 23.12 1.75 5.09
N LEU A 14 21.91 1.93 5.58
CA LEU A 14 21.29 3.25 5.73
C LEU A 14 21.82 4.01 6.95
N GLY A 15 22.28 3.34 8.01
CA GLY A 15 22.80 3.95 9.22
C GLY A 15 21.78 4.89 9.88
N SER A 16 22.13 6.16 10.02
CA SER A 16 21.22 7.17 10.62
C SER A 16 19.96 7.41 9.79
N ARG A 17 20.02 7.22 8.46
CA ARG A 17 18.83 7.34 7.57
C ARG A 17 17.75 6.32 7.91
N TYR A 18 18.13 5.11 8.39
CA TYR A 18 17.16 4.11 8.81
C TYR A 18 16.31 4.58 9.99
N LYS A 19 16.94 5.24 10.97
CA LYS A 19 16.24 5.77 12.15
C LYS A 19 15.34 6.98 11.82
N ALA A 20 15.62 7.64 10.72
CA ALA A 20 14.87 8.79 10.21
C ALA A 20 13.88 8.42 9.11
N LEU A 21 13.60 7.11 8.91
CA LEU A 21 12.63 6.68 7.91
C LEU A 21 11.25 7.24 8.24
N SER A 22 10.65 7.89 7.27
CA SER A 22 9.30 8.45 7.35
C SER A 22 8.61 8.38 5.99
N TYR A 23 7.32 8.62 5.97
CA TYR A 23 6.55 8.88 4.76
C TYR A 23 5.55 9.99 5.04
N THR A 24 5.14 10.70 4.01
CA THR A 24 4.21 11.81 4.14
C THR A 24 2.81 11.40 3.72
N THR A 25 1.83 11.62 4.58
CA THR A 25 0.41 11.49 4.24
C THR A 25 -0.18 12.84 3.84
N PHE A 26 -1.21 12.83 3.00
CA PHE A 26 -1.96 14.02 2.64
C PHE A 26 -3.47 13.86 2.90
N SER A 27 -4.11 14.98 3.19
CA SER A 27 -5.55 15.09 3.39
C SER A 27 -6.03 16.43 2.83
N ASP A 28 -7.32 16.69 2.94
CA ASP A 28 -7.91 17.96 2.52
C ASP A 28 -7.45 19.15 3.41
N THR A 29 -6.86 18.87 4.56
CA THR A 29 -6.33 19.88 5.52
C THR A 29 -4.82 20.07 5.48
N GLY A 30 -4.10 19.30 4.63
CA GLY A 30 -2.66 19.40 4.49
C GLY A 30 -1.93 18.07 4.55
N THR A 31 -0.63 18.14 4.80
CA THR A 31 0.27 16.99 4.86
C THR A 31 0.77 16.71 6.29
N THR A 32 1.06 15.45 6.59
CA THR A 32 1.61 15.03 7.88
C THR A 32 2.71 14.00 7.62
N GLU A 33 3.86 14.22 8.25
CA GLU A 33 4.96 13.24 8.27
C GLU A 33 4.68 12.16 9.31
N VAL A 34 4.87 10.90 8.90
CA VAL A 34 4.64 9.71 9.72
C VAL A 34 5.92 8.91 9.79
N ALA A 35 6.41 8.62 10.98
CA ALA A 35 7.58 7.75 11.16
C ALA A 35 7.30 6.35 10.59
N ALA A 36 8.28 5.80 9.88
CA ALA A 36 8.18 4.48 9.26
C ALA A 36 9.06 3.48 10.01
N ASP A 37 8.44 2.46 10.60
CA ASP A 37 9.16 1.36 11.23
C ASP A 37 8.95 0.06 10.45
N PRO A 38 9.92 -0.39 9.64
CA PRO A 38 9.84 -1.67 8.92
C PRO A 38 10.18 -2.89 9.80
N SER A 39 10.65 -2.70 11.05
CA SER A 39 11.14 -3.78 11.91
C SER A 39 10.13 -4.91 12.18
N PRO A 40 8.82 -4.65 12.34
CA PRO A 40 7.83 -5.70 12.59
C PRO A 40 7.68 -6.72 11.43
N PHE A 41 8.12 -6.35 10.21
CA PHE A 41 7.96 -7.20 9.03
C PHE A 41 9.13 -8.17 8.82
N GLY A 42 10.25 -7.98 9.52
CA GLY A 42 11.46 -8.77 9.31
C GLY A 42 11.98 -8.71 7.86
N ASP A 43 12.63 -9.77 7.41
CA ASP A 43 13.18 -9.84 6.05
C ASP A 43 12.09 -9.89 4.98
N VAL A 44 12.09 -8.90 4.10
CA VAL A 44 11.03 -8.67 3.11
C VAL A 44 11.30 -9.48 1.84
N VAL A 45 10.32 -10.25 1.38
CA VAL A 45 10.42 -10.96 0.09
C VAL A 45 10.39 -9.96 -1.07
N LEU A 46 11.43 -9.98 -1.89
CA LEU A 46 11.56 -9.14 -3.09
C LEU A 46 11.24 -9.89 -4.38
N ALA A 47 11.57 -11.20 -4.44
CA ALA A 47 11.29 -12.03 -5.60
C ALA A 47 11.17 -13.51 -5.21
N ARG A 48 10.46 -14.29 -6.03
CA ARG A 48 10.33 -15.75 -5.90
C ARG A 48 10.62 -16.41 -7.24
N LYS A 49 10.80 -17.72 -7.23
CA LYS A 49 11.06 -18.51 -8.45
C LYS A 49 9.93 -18.38 -9.47
N ASP A 50 8.70 -18.38 -8.98
CA ASP A 50 7.45 -18.34 -9.76
C ASP A 50 6.91 -16.91 -9.95
N THR A 51 7.42 -15.94 -9.19
CA THR A 51 6.99 -14.55 -9.22
C THR A 51 8.23 -13.67 -9.17
N PRO A 52 8.67 -13.12 -10.31
CA PRO A 52 9.99 -12.47 -10.44
C PRO A 52 10.15 -11.19 -9.60
N THR A 53 9.05 -10.60 -9.15
CA THR A 53 9.07 -9.45 -8.24
C THR A 53 7.93 -9.50 -7.25
N SER A 54 8.15 -8.98 -6.03
CA SER A 54 7.08 -8.77 -5.06
C SER A 54 6.27 -7.52 -5.38
N TYR A 55 5.05 -7.45 -4.86
CA TYR A 55 4.22 -6.25 -4.91
C TYR A 55 4.98 -5.01 -4.42
N HIS A 56 5.66 -5.11 -3.28
CA HIS A 56 6.38 -3.97 -2.68
C HIS A 56 7.47 -3.41 -3.58
N LEU A 57 8.30 -4.29 -4.16
CA LEU A 57 9.36 -3.87 -5.06
C LEU A 57 8.80 -3.32 -6.36
N ALA A 58 7.83 -4.02 -6.97
CA ALA A 58 7.25 -3.62 -8.24
C ALA A 58 6.59 -2.25 -8.13
N CYS A 59 5.72 -2.04 -7.14
CA CYS A 59 5.00 -0.77 -7.05
C CYS A 59 5.93 0.41 -6.74
N CYS A 60 6.91 0.26 -5.85
CA CYS A 60 7.86 1.34 -5.57
C CYS A 60 8.72 1.70 -6.80
N HIS A 61 9.16 0.69 -7.55
CA HIS A 61 9.92 0.89 -8.78
C HIS A 61 9.08 1.59 -9.85
N ASP A 62 7.88 1.08 -10.09
CA ASP A 62 7.01 1.59 -11.15
C ASP A 62 6.52 3.01 -10.82
N ASP A 63 6.20 3.30 -9.56
CA ASP A 63 5.84 4.64 -9.09
C ASP A 63 6.99 5.63 -9.34
N ALA A 64 8.23 5.25 -9.00
CA ALA A 64 9.41 6.07 -9.24
C ALA A 64 9.66 6.29 -10.73
N LEU A 65 9.59 5.23 -11.54
CA LEU A 65 9.81 5.29 -13.00
C LEU A 65 8.78 6.16 -13.70
N GLN A 66 7.52 6.10 -13.26
CA GLN A 66 6.41 6.85 -13.86
C GLN A 66 6.25 8.26 -13.27
N GLY A 67 7.05 8.62 -12.26
CA GLY A 67 6.96 9.92 -11.60
C GLY A 67 5.65 10.12 -10.82
N ILE A 68 5.13 9.05 -10.21
CA ILE A 68 3.91 9.11 -9.40
C ILE A 68 4.17 9.96 -8.16
N THR A 69 3.38 10.99 -7.97
CA THR A 69 3.50 11.94 -6.86
C THR A 69 2.51 11.70 -5.72
N HIS A 70 1.39 11.02 -5.98
CA HIS A 70 0.34 10.76 -5.02
C HIS A 70 -0.18 9.34 -5.15
N VAL A 71 -0.22 8.61 -4.03
CA VAL A 71 -0.72 7.23 -3.94
C VAL A 71 -1.93 7.19 -3.02
N ILE A 72 -3.07 6.72 -3.54
CA ILE A 72 -4.29 6.47 -2.74
C ILE A 72 -4.49 4.97 -2.63
N ARG A 73 -4.62 4.45 -1.41
CA ARG A 73 -4.76 3.01 -1.15
C ARG A 73 -5.55 2.71 0.11
N GLY A 74 -5.91 1.45 0.30
CA GLY A 74 -6.70 1.01 1.45
C GLY A 74 -5.94 1.10 2.78
N GLU A 75 -6.67 1.34 3.85
CA GLU A 75 -6.13 1.38 5.23
C GLU A 75 -5.45 0.06 5.63
N ASP A 76 -5.86 -1.07 5.06
CA ASP A 76 -5.33 -2.41 5.34
C ASP A 76 -3.86 -2.61 4.96
N ILE A 77 -3.32 -1.73 4.12
CA ILE A 77 -1.90 -1.76 3.76
C ILE A 77 -1.12 -0.54 4.26
N ARG A 78 -1.70 0.22 5.20
CA ARG A 78 -1.05 1.40 5.80
C ARG A 78 0.31 1.04 6.43
N GLU A 79 0.34 0.01 7.27
CA GLU A 79 1.56 -0.39 7.95
C GLU A 79 2.68 -0.79 6.97
N MET A 80 2.30 -1.43 5.85
CA MET A 80 3.25 -1.83 4.81
C MET A 80 3.93 -0.65 4.11
N THR A 81 3.45 0.58 4.33
CA THR A 81 4.10 1.79 3.81
C THR A 81 5.51 1.96 4.36
N ALA A 82 5.78 1.43 5.56
CA ALA A 82 7.13 1.43 6.13
C ALA A 82 8.12 0.63 5.27
N ILE A 83 7.67 -0.50 4.66
CA ILE A 83 8.48 -1.27 3.71
C ILE A 83 8.76 -0.45 2.44
N HIS A 84 7.76 0.29 1.95
CA HIS A 84 7.92 1.14 0.77
C HIS A 84 8.89 2.29 1.05
N ALA A 85 8.78 2.94 2.20
CA ALA A 85 9.72 3.99 2.64
C ALA A 85 11.15 3.44 2.73
N LEU A 86 11.33 2.21 3.25
CA LEU A 86 12.64 1.55 3.29
C LEU A 86 13.19 1.30 1.87
N LEU A 87 12.40 0.74 0.96
CA LEU A 87 12.83 0.47 -0.42
C LEU A 87 13.18 1.76 -1.17
N GLN A 88 12.36 2.81 -1.01
CA GLN A 88 12.61 4.12 -1.60
C GLN A 88 13.92 4.73 -1.06
N ALA A 89 14.18 4.62 0.25
CA ALA A 89 15.42 5.11 0.84
C ALA A 89 16.67 4.33 0.39
N LEU A 90 16.56 3.00 0.23
CA LEU A 90 17.66 2.15 -0.24
C LEU A 90 18.04 2.40 -1.69
N MET A 91 17.05 2.72 -2.52
CA MET A 91 17.20 2.90 -3.96
C MET A 91 17.31 4.37 -4.37
N ASP A 92 17.29 5.29 -3.40
CA ASP A 92 17.23 6.75 -3.60
C ASP A 92 16.10 7.17 -4.57
N TRP A 93 14.94 6.46 -4.49
CA TRP A 93 13.76 6.78 -5.28
C TRP A 93 12.95 7.91 -4.64
N PRO A 94 12.27 8.74 -5.47
CA PRO A 94 11.37 9.75 -4.96
C PRO A 94 10.21 9.10 -4.20
N GLN A 95 9.83 9.72 -3.09
CA GLN A 95 8.73 9.23 -2.25
C GLN A 95 7.44 9.98 -2.61
N PRO A 96 6.34 9.27 -2.96
CA PRO A 96 5.04 9.89 -3.18
C PRO A 96 4.38 10.30 -1.86
N LEU A 97 3.39 11.17 -1.95
CA LEU A 97 2.45 11.43 -0.86
C LEU A 97 1.41 10.30 -0.79
N TYR A 98 1.02 9.90 0.41
CA TYR A 98 0.07 8.80 0.62
C TYR A 98 -1.26 9.29 1.19
N ARG A 99 -2.37 8.74 0.69
CA ARG A 99 -3.69 8.87 1.31
C ARG A 99 -4.30 7.49 1.51
N PHE A 100 -4.86 7.26 2.69
CA PHE A 100 -5.48 5.98 3.01
C PHE A 100 -6.99 6.17 3.08
N HIS A 101 -7.71 5.35 2.33
CA HIS A 101 -9.16 5.33 2.38
C HIS A 101 -9.65 4.21 3.30
N PRO A 102 -10.79 4.39 3.99
CA PRO A 102 -11.38 3.36 4.83
C PRO A 102 -11.74 2.12 4.01
N LEU A 103 -11.80 0.99 4.70
CA LEU A 103 -12.24 -0.27 4.09
C LEU A 103 -13.76 -0.32 4.03
N ILE A 104 -14.29 -0.94 2.98
CA ILE A 104 -15.71 -1.25 2.89
C ILE A 104 -15.93 -2.56 3.63
N MET A 105 -16.76 -2.50 4.68
CA MET A 105 -17.06 -3.64 5.53
C MET A 105 -18.35 -4.33 5.07
N GLY A 106 -18.35 -5.65 5.14
CA GLY A 106 -19.55 -6.46 4.94
C GLY A 106 -20.45 -6.49 6.20
N PRO A 107 -21.61 -7.16 6.11
CA PRO A 107 -22.53 -7.28 7.23
C PRO A 107 -21.98 -8.02 8.46
N ASP A 108 -20.90 -8.77 8.29
CA ASP A 108 -20.21 -9.54 9.32
C ASP A 108 -18.98 -8.80 9.91
N ASP A 109 -18.91 -7.48 9.72
CA ASP A 109 -17.77 -6.63 10.12
C ASP A 109 -16.41 -7.09 9.55
N LYS A 110 -16.43 -7.86 8.47
CA LYS A 110 -15.22 -8.19 7.73
C LYS A 110 -15.10 -7.35 6.48
N LYS A 111 -13.87 -7.04 6.12
CA LYS A 111 -13.56 -6.34 4.88
C LYS A 111 -14.08 -7.14 3.69
N LEU A 112 -14.79 -6.50 2.77
CA LEU A 112 -15.21 -7.12 1.51
C LEU A 112 -13.99 -7.57 0.70
N SER A 113 -13.98 -8.82 0.30
CA SER A 113 -12.89 -9.36 -0.52
C SER A 113 -13.38 -10.47 -1.46
N LYS A 114 -12.72 -10.61 -2.60
CA LYS A 114 -13.00 -11.73 -3.53
C LYS A 114 -12.78 -13.10 -2.89
N ARG A 115 -11.92 -13.20 -1.87
CA ARG A 115 -11.61 -14.45 -1.17
C ARG A 115 -12.74 -14.90 -0.26
N SER A 116 -13.51 -13.97 0.30
CA SER A 116 -14.70 -14.26 1.12
C SER A 116 -15.95 -14.53 0.29
N GLY A 117 -15.86 -14.51 -1.04
CA GLY A 117 -17.01 -14.75 -1.92
C GLY A 117 -17.93 -13.53 -2.05
N ASP A 118 -17.46 -12.34 -1.67
CA ASP A 118 -18.23 -11.12 -1.78
C ASP A 118 -18.47 -10.75 -3.26
N ARG A 119 -19.65 -10.21 -3.53
CA ARG A 119 -20.08 -9.85 -4.88
C ARG A 119 -19.18 -8.78 -5.48
N GLY A 120 -18.63 -9.08 -6.66
CA GLY A 120 -17.89 -8.11 -7.45
C GLY A 120 -18.83 -7.12 -8.17
N LEU A 121 -18.29 -5.99 -8.65
CA LEU A 121 -19.05 -4.98 -9.39
C LEU A 121 -19.79 -5.55 -10.60
N ARG A 122 -19.20 -6.55 -11.27
CA ARG A 122 -19.84 -7.24 -12.40
C ARG A 122 -21.14 -7.93 -11.99
N GLU A 123 -21.10 -8.66 -10.88
CA GLU A 123 -22.24 -9.38 -10.34
C GLU A 123 -23.35 -8.42 -9.87
N TRP A 124 -22.97 -7.31 -9.19
CA TRP A 124 -23.91 -6.26 -8.84
C TRP A 124 -24.62 -5.67 -10.07
N ARG A 125 -23.88 -5.44 -11.14
CA ARG A 125 -24.46 -4.97 -12.42
C ARG A 125 -25.44 -5.98 -13.02
N GLU A 126 -25.12 -7.27 -12.98
CA GLU A 126 -25.99 -8.34 -13.45
C GLU A 126 -27.30 -8.42 -12.61
N HIS A 127 -27.26 -7.97 -11.37
CA HIS A 127 -28.42 -7.82 -10.48
C HIS A 127 -29.09 -6.44 -10.60
N GLY A 128 -28.81 -5.68 -11.65
CA GLY A 128 -29.49 -4.41 -11.95
C GLY A 128 -29.03 -3.20 -11.14
N LYS A 129 -27.92 -3.31 -10.40
CA LYS A 129 -27.38 -2.16 -9.66
C LYS A 129 -26.69 -1.18 -10.61
N THR A 130 -26.97 0.11 -10.41
CA THR A 130 -26.36 1.22 -11.14
C THR A 130 -25.06 1.68 -10.48
N PRO A 131 -24.20 2.45 -11.16
CA PRO A 131 -23.05 3.09 -10.53
C PRO A 131 -23.41 3.98 -9.34
N GLN A 132 -24.58 4.66 -9.37
CA GLN A 132 -25.08 5.45 -8.26
C GLN A 132 -25.41 4.58 -7.04
N ASP A 133 -26.05 3.42 -7.24
CA ASP A 133 -26.32 2.49 -6.15
C ASP A 133 -25.01 2.05 -5.48
N ILE A 134 -23.98 1.74 -6.27
CA ILE A 134 -22.67 1.32 -5.73
C ILE A 134 -22.01 2.47 -4.95
N ARG A 135 -22.02 3.70 -5.47
CA ARG A 135 -21.49 4.87 -4.75
C ARG A 135 -22.22 5.08 -3.42
N ALA A 136 -23.54 5.00 -3.40
CA ALA A 136 -24.32 5.11 -2.17
C ALA A 136 -23.97 4.00 -1.17
N MET A 137 -23.80 2.75 -1.62
CA MET A 137 -23.43 1.61 -0.78
C MET A 137 -22.01 1.75 -0.19
N THR A 138 -21.12 2.45 -0.87
CA THR A 138 -19.72 2.67 -0.43
C THR A 138 -19.53 3.99 0.32
N GLY A 139 -20.59 4.76 0.53
CA GLY A 139 -20.53 6.06 1.23
C GLY A 139 -20.01 7.22 0.38
N PHE A 140 -19.81 7.01 -0.92
CA PHE A 140 -19.46 8.07 -1.86
C PHE A 140 -20.76 8.59 -2.53
N SER A 141 -21.41 9.54 -1.90
CA SER A 141 -22.44 10.35 -2.58
C SER A 141 -21.77 11.34 -3.52
N ALA A 142 -22.33 11.48 -4.71
CA ALA A 142 -21.92 12.52 -5.67
C ALA A 142 -22.34 13.90 -5.15
#